data_66522bed046b22aff5396ad4dbb6c87d
#
_entry.id   66522bed046b22aff5396ad4dbb6c87d
#
_cell.length_a   1.000
_cell.length_b   1.000
_cell.length_c   1.000
_cell.angle_alpha   90.00
_cell.angle_beta   90.00
_cell.angle_gamma   90.00
#
_symmetry.space_group_name_H-M   'P 1'
#
loop_
_entity.id
_entity.type
_entity.pdbx_description
1 polymer ?
#
loop_
_entity_poly.entity_id
_entity_poly.type
_entity_poly.pdbx_seq_one_letter_code
_entity_poly.pdbx_strand_id
1 'polypeptide(L)'
;MKDILDFLTELRQHNNRDWFNERKDRFYELRATFLNRVDELIRLISVFDEEISGLEAKDCVYRIYRDTRFSPDKTPYKTFFSAYIASKGGKKSLRAGYYLHLEPGNCLLGGGVWCPESKLLKELREHIELLDRKRK
;
A
#
# COMPACT_ATOMS: atom_id res chain seq x y z
N MET A 1 6.12 -9.55 -2.35
CA MET A 1 6.40 -8.35 -1.51
C MET A 1 7.87 -8.01 -1.46
N LYS A 2 8.74 -8.99 -1.43
CA LYS A 2 10.18 -8.75 -1.44
C LYS A 2 10.61 -7.92 -2.66
N ASP A 3 10.08 -8.24 -3.84
CA ASP A 3 10.42 -7.52 -5.08
C ASP A 3 10.04 -6.04 -5.01
N ILE A 4 8.91 -5.73 -4.39
CA ILE A 4 8.48 -4.35 -4.19
C ILE A 4 9.47 -3.63 -3.27
N LEU A 5 9.85 -4.26 -2.16
CA LEU A 5 10.77 -3.66 -1.21
C LEU A 5 12.17 -3.47 -1.81
N ASP A 6 12.63 -4.43 -2.62
CA ASP A 6 13.92 -4.31 -3.32
C ASP A 6 13.90 -3.13 -4.29
N PHE A 7 12.83 -2.98 -5.07
CA PHE A 7 12.66 -1.85 -5.98
C PHE A 7 12.67 -0.52 -5.21
N LEU A 8 11.95 -0.44 -4.11
CA LEU A 8 11.88 0.78 -3.30
C LEU A 8 13.22 1.12 -2.65
N THR A 9 14.01 0.11 -2.29
CA THR A 9 15.37 0.31 -1.78
C THR A 9 16.26 0.97 -2.85
N GLU A 10 16.19 0.48 -4.08
CA GLU A 10 16.93 1.06 -5.20
C GLU A 10 16.43 2.46 -5.52
N LEU A 11 15.13 2.67 -5.53
CA LEU A 11 14.53 3.99 -5.78
C LEU A 11 15.00 5.01 -4.76
N ARG A 12 15.12 4.61 -3.50
CA ARG A 12 15.63 5.48 -2.43
C ARG A 12 17.03 6.02 -2.75
N GLN A 13 17.86 5.19 -3.38
CA GLN A 13 19.23 5.55 -3.74
C GLN A 13 19.31 6.34 -5.05
N HIS A 14 18.31 6.23 -5.92
CA HIS A 14 18.27 6.81 -7.25
C HIS A 14 16.94 7.51 -7.51
N ASN A 15 16.56 8.40 -6.61
CA ASN A 15 15.25 9.06 -6.68
C ASN A 15 15.27 10.22 -7.66
N ASN A 16 15.30 9.89 -8.95
CA ASN A 16 15.26 10.83 -10.05
C ASN A 16 14.47 10.28 -11.23
N ARG A 17 14.03 11.18 -12.10
CA ARG A 17 13.15 10.81 -13.21
C ARG A 17 13.81 9.90 -14.24
N ASP A 18 15.09 10.12 -14.54
CA ASP A 18 15.80 9.32 -15.54
C ASP A 18 15.90 7.86 -15.11
N TRP A 19 16.31 7.62 -13.88
CA TRP A 19 16.40 6.27 -13.33
C TRP A 19 15.03 5.58 -13.33
N PHE A 20 13.99 6.29 -12.90
CA PHE A 20 12.64 5.77 -12.80
C PHE A 20 12.07 5.45 -14.19
N ASN A 21 12.25 6.35 -15.16
CA ASN A 21 11.74 6.15 -16.52
C ASN A 21 12.36 4.94 -17.21
N GLU A 22 13.61 4.65 -16.96
CA GLU A 22 14.29 3.46 -17.48
C GLU A 22 13.69 2.16 -16.91
N ARG A 23 13.05 2.23 -15.72
CA ARG A 23 12.48 1.10 -15.00
C ARG A 23 10.96 1.16 -14.87
N LYS A 24 10.34 1.95 -15.70
CA LYS A 24 8.90 2.21 -15.63
C LYS A 24 8.06 0.94 -15.80
N ASP A 25 8.48 0.06 -16.71
CA ASP A 25 7.79 -1.22 -16.93
C ASP A 25 7.86 -2.09 -15.68
N ARG A 26 9.01 -2.14 -15.04
CA ARG A 26 9.18 -2.86 -13.78
C ARG A 26 8.30 -2.28 -12.67
N PHE A 27 8.23 -0.96 -12.60
CA PHE A 27 7.36 -0.27 -11.64
C PHE A 27 5.89 -0.69 -11.85
N TYR A 28 5.41 -0.71 -13.08
CA TYR A 28 4.02 -1.07 -13.36
C TYR A 28 3.72 -2.53 -13.03
N GLU A 29 4.66 -3.43 -13.24
CA GLU A 29 4.51 -4.83 -12.82
C GLU A 29 4.36 -4.93 -11.29
N LEU A 30 5.20 -4.21 -10.56
CA LEU A 30 5.16 -4.22 -9.10
C LEU A 30 3.90 -3.54 -8.57
N ARG A 31 3.46 -2.48 -9.22
CA ARG A 31 2.20 -1.82 -8.88
C ARG A 31 1.02 -2.77 -9.07
N ALA A 32 1.00 -3.54 -10.15
CA ALA A 32 -0.04 -4.54 -10.39
C ALA A 32 -0.03 -5.60 -9.28
N THR A 33 1.14 -6.05 -8.86
CA THR A 33 1.28 -6.97 -7.74
C THR A 33 0.70 -6.36 -6.45
N PHE A 34 1.02 -5.10 -6.18
CA PHE A 34 0.51 -4.40 -5.00
C PHE A 34 -1.02 -4.27 -5.05
N LEU A 35 -1.56 -3.90 -6.21
CA LEU A 35 -3.02 -3.81 -6.41
C LEU A 35 -3.71 -5.16 -6.11
N ASN A 36 -3.13 -6.26 -6.58
CA ASN A 36 -3.66 -7.59 -6.29
C ASN A 36 -3.65 -7.91 -4.80
N ARG A 37 -2.60 -7.51 -4.09
CA ARG A 37 -2.52 -7.69 -2.64
C ARG A 37 -3.56 -6.86 -1.90
N VAL A 38 -3.80 -5.64 -2.36
CA VAL A 38 -4.83 -4.78 -1.78
C VAL A 38 -6.22 -5.38 -2.02
N ASP A 39 -6.48 -5.93 -3.21
CA ASP A 39 -7.74 -6.63 -3.49
C ASP A 39 -7.94 -7.84 -2.56
N GLU A 40 -6.91 -8.63 -2.33
CA GLU A 40 -6.98 -9.74 -1.39
C GLU A 40 -7.30 -9.24 0.02
N LEU A 41 -6.66 -8.15 0.44
CA LEU A 41 -6.89 -7.56 1.74
C LEU A 41 -8.32 -7.03 1.88
N ILE A 42 -8.84 -6.40 0.83
CA ILE A 42 -10.24 -5.94 0.80
C ILE A 42 -11.20 -7.11 1.02
N ARG A 43 -10.96 -8.24 0.35
CA ARG A 43 -11.79 -9.43 0.52
C ARG A 43 -11.75 -9.96 1.96
N LEU A 44 -10.57 -9.97 2.55
CA LEU A 44 -10.41 -10.41 3.95
C LEU A 44 -11.13 -9.49 4.93
N ILE A 45 -10.95 -8.19 4.76
CA ILE A 45 -11.59 -7.19 5.62
C ILE A 45 -13.10 -7.27 5.47
N SER A 46 -13.60 -7.52 4.26
CA SER A 46 -15.04 -7.61 3.98
C SER A 46 -15.75 -8.71 4.78
N VAL A 47 -15.03 -9.73 5.23
CA VAL A 47 -15.58 -10.78 6.09
C VAL A 47 -16.01 -10.21 7.44
N PHE A 48 -15.31 -9.21 7.93
CA PHE A 48 -15.55 -8.59 9.24
C PHE A 48 -16.26 -7.23 9.14
N ASP A 49 -16.10 -6.55 8.00
CA ASP A 49 -16.60 -5.21 7.77
C ASP A 49 -17.24 -5.15 6.39
N GLU A 50 -18.55 -5.33 6.35
CA GLU A 50 -19.32 -5.37 5.10
C GLU A 50 -19.26 -4.06 4.32
N GLU A 51 -19.04 -2.94 4.98
CA GLU A 51 -18.94 -1.63 4.31
C GLU A 51 -17.76 -1.54 3.36
N ILE A 52 -16.74 -2.38 3.57
CA ILE A 52 -15.56 -2.44 2.71
C ILE A 52 -15.82 -3.26 1.45
N SER A 53 -16.84 -4.10 1.46
CA SER A 53 -17.21 -4.92 0.31
C SER A 53 -17.52 -4.05 -0.90
N GLY A 54 -17.01 -4.43 -2.06
CA GLY A 54 -17.23 -3.71 -3.31
C GLY A 54 -16.18 -2.64 -3.63
N LEU A 55 -15.24 -2.36 -2.73
CA LEU A 55 -14.12 -1.49 -3.05
C LEU A 55 -13.18 -2.17 -4.03
N GLU A 56 -12.56 -1.37 -4.88
CA GLU A 56 -11.51 -1.81 -5.79
C GLU A 56 -10.16 -1.28 -5.30
N ALA A 57 -9.10 -2.06 -5.49
CA ALA A 57 -7.75 -1.68 -5.07
C ALA A 57 -7.31 -0.34 -5.67
N LYS A 58 -7.65 -0.08 -6.92
CA LYS A 58 -7.30 1.18 -7.60
C LYS A 58 -7.84 2.43 -6.90
N ASP A 59 -8.95 2.30 -6.17
CA ASP A 59 -9.54 3.41 -5.43
C ASP A 59 -8.86 3.65 -4.10
N CYS A 60 -8.06 2.69 -3.64
CA CYS A 60 -7.42 2.70 -2.33
C CYS A 60 -5.93 3.02 -2.39
N VAL A 61 -5.26 2.73 -3.50
CA VAL A 61 -3.80 2.85 -3.62
C VAL A 61 -3.40 4.28 -3.97
N TYR A 62 -2.43 4.81 -3.23
CA TYR A 62 -1.86 6.13 -3.49
C TYR A 62 -0.83 6.07 -4.62
N ARG A 63 -0.65 7.20 -5.29
CA ARG A 63 0.35 7.34 -6.36
C ARG A 63 1.76 7.35 -5.79
N ILE A 64 2.71 6.94 -6.60
CA ILE A 64 4.15 6.99 -6.24
C ILE A 64 4.71 8.41 -6.28
N TYR A 65 4.09 9.32 -7.03
CA TYR A 65 4.58 10.68 -7.22
C TYR A 65 4.39 11.52 -5.96
N ARG A 66 5.42 12.27 -5.57
CA ARG A 66 5.34 13.23 -4.47
C ARG A 66 4.79 14.56 -4.95
N ASP A 67 4.04 15.22 -4.08
CA ASP A 67 3.72 16.64 -4.25
C ASP A 67 4.85 17.46 -3.64
N THR A 68 5.67 18.05 -4.49
CA THR A 68 6.88 18.77 -4.08
C THR A 68 6.73 20.28 -4.10
N ARG A 69 5.53 20.81 -4.38
CA ARG A 69 5.30 22.25 -4.55
C ARG A 69 5.72 23.07 -3.34
N PHE A 70 5.51 22.54 -2.14
CA PHE A 70 5.77 23.26 -0.89
C PHE A 70 6.85 22.60 -0.04
N SER A 71 7.57 21.64 -0.61
CA SER A 71 8.61 20.90 0.12
C SER A 71 10.00 21.39 -0.26
N PRO A 72 10.92 21.58 0.70
CA PRO A 72 12.32 21.82 0.38
C PRO A 72 12.99 20.63 -0.31
N ASP A 73 12.56 19.42 -0.02
CA ASP A 73 13.00 18.21 -0.71
C ASP A 73 12.21 18.05 -2.01
N LYS A 74 12.91 18.08 -3.14
CA LYS A 74 12.32 18.00 -4.48
C LYS A 74 12.45 16.62 -5.11
N THR A 75 12.79 15.56 -4.36
CA THR A 75 12.78 14.21 -4.91
C THR A 75 11.38 13.87 -5.42
N PRO A 76 11.27 13.33 -6.66
CA PRO A 76 9.97 13.22 -7.32
C PRO A 76 9.11 12.05 -6.87
N TYR A 77 9.68 11.03 -6.24
CA TYR A 77 8.97 9.80 -5.91
C TYR A 77 8.98 9.50 -4.44
N LYS A 78 7.84 8.93 -3.97
CA LYS A 78 7.75 8.35 -2.63
C LYS A 78 8.63 7.09 -2.58
N THR A 79 9.17 6.79 -1.41
CA THR A 79 9.97 5.58 -1.17
C THR A 79 9.15 4.47 -0.54
N PHE A 80 7.84 4.50 -0.75
CA PHE A 80 6.90 3.53 -0.18
C PHE A 80 5.67 3.38 -1.07
N PHE A 81 5.05 2.21 -1.01
CA PHE A 81 3.72 1.97 -1.53
C PHE A 81 2.73 2.01 -0.38
N SER A 82 1.59 2.64 -0.60
CA SER A 82 0.57 2.75 0.45
C SER A 82 -0.84 2.68 -0.12
N ALA A 83 -1.77 2.28 0.74
CA ALA A 83 -3.19 2.20 0.42
C ALA A 83 -4.02 2.56 1.63
N TYR A 84 -5.16 3.20 1.41
CA TYR A 84 -6.15 3.46 2.44
C TYR A 84 -7.46 2.80 2.05
N ILE A 85 -7.87 1.80 2.81
CA ILE A 85 -9.05 0.98 2.55
C ILE A 85 -10.16 1.47 3.48
N ALA A 86 -11.06 2.26 2.94
CA ALA A 86 -12.18 2.82 3.69
C ALA A 86 -13.43 2.82 2.84
N SER A 87 -14.59 2.63 3.45
CA SER A 87 -15.85 2.67 2.75
C SER A 87 -16.11 4.05 2.14
N LYS A 88 -16.88 4.07 1.06
CA LYS A 88 -17.29 5.29 0.35
C LYS A 88 -16.11 6.14 -0.14
N GLY A 89 -15.30 5.54 -0.97
CA GLY A 89 -14.28 6.27 -1.70
C GLY A 89 -12.84 5.84 -1.52
N GLY A 90 -12.56 4.82 -0.72
CA GLY A 90 -11.19 4.36 -0.52
C GLY A 90 -10.30 5.49 -0.01
N LYS A 91 -9.22 5.81 -0.74
CA LYS A 91 -8.27 6.86 -0.33
C LYS A 91 -8.86 8.26 -0.24
N LYS A 92 -10.01 8.50 -0.86
CA LYS A 92 -10.71 9.79 -0.81
C LYS A 92 -11.76 9.86 0.29
N SER A 93 -11.98 8.75 1.00
CA SER A 93 -12.99 8.66 2.03
C SER A 93 -12.62 9.49 3.25
N LEU A 94 -13.62 10.10 3.88
CA LEU A 94 -13.48 10.76 5.17
C LEU A 94 -13.77 9.81 6.33
N ARG A 95 -14.08 8.56 6.04
CA ARG A 95 -14.39 7.56 7.06
C ARG A 95 -13.12 6.91 7.59
N ALA A 96 -13.20 6.37 8.80
CA ALA A 96 -12.14 5.54 9.35
C ALA A 96 -11.97 4.29 8.48
N GLY A 97 -10.75 3.81 8.36
CA GLY A 97 -10.43 2.67 7.52
C GLY A 97 -9.14 2.01 7.92
N TYR A 98 -8.56 1.29 6.98
CA TYR A 98 -7.35 0.49 7.18
C TYR A 98 -6.24 1.06 6.31
N TYR A 99 -5.08 1.30 6.90
CA TYR A 99 -3.93 1.85 6.19
C TYR A 99 -2.85 0.80 6.04
N LEU A 100 -2.41 0.59 4.80
CA LEU A 100 -1.29 -0.31 4.48
C LEU A 100 -0.12 0.51 3.98
N HIS A 101 1.07 0.24 4.52
CA HIS A 101 2.29 0.95 4.17
C HIS A 101 3.41 -0.06 3.96
N LEU A 102 3.99 -0.08 2.76
CA LEU A 102 5.13 -0.93 2.42
C LEU A 102 6.33 -0.06 2.10
N GLU A 103 7.31 -0.09 2.98
CA GLU A 103 8.55 0.65 2.85
C GLU A 103 9.70 -0.19 3.40
N PRO A 104 10.88 -0.17 2.77
CA PRO A 104 12.02 -0.91 3.33
C PRO A 104 12.28 -0.51 4.78
N GLY A 105 12.22 -1.49 5.68
CA GLY A 105 12.44 -1.26 7.11
C GLY A 105 11.25 -0.69 7.87
N ASN A 106 10.12 -0.41 7.20
CA ASN A 106 8.96 0.19 7.87
C ASN A 106 7.65 -0.24 7.21
N CYS A 107 7.32 -1.52 7.31
CA CYS A 107 6.04 -2.03 6.84
C CYS A 107 5.04 -2.04 7.99
N LEU A 108 3.83 -1.51 7.74
CA LEU A 108 2.78 -1.54 8.73
C LEU A 108 1.39 -1.69 8.12
N LEU A 109 0.50 -2.30 8.88
CA LEU A 109 -0.92 -2.31 8.62
C LEU A 109 -1.59 -1.78 9.88
N GLY A 110 -2.30 -0.66 9.75
CA GLY A 110 -3.01 -0.03 10.86
C GLY A 110 -4.50 0.04 10.60
N GLY A 111 -5.31 -0.24 11.62
CA GLY A 111 -6.74 0.04 11.59
C GLY A 111 -6.99 1.48 12.00
N GLY A 112 -8.06 2.08 11.49
CA GLY A 112 -8.53 3.36 11.98
C GLY A 112 -9.14 3.23 13.37
N VAL A 113 -9.66 4.33 13.88
CA VAL A 113 -10.26 4.43 15.23
C VAL A 113 -11.30 3.34 15.49
N TRP A 114 -11.81 2.75 14.45
CA TRP A 114 -12.86 1.74 14.49
C TRP A 114 -12.37 0.30 14.51
N CYS A 115 -11.07 0.08 14.57
CA CYS A 115 -10.61 -1.29 14.73
C CYS A 115 -10.64 -1.63 16.22
N PRO A 116 -11.78 -2.05 16.74
CA PRO A 116 -11.97 -2.18 18.17
C PRO A 116 -11.29 -3.42 18.72
N GLU A 117 -10.93 -4.34 17.87
CA GLU A 117 -10.38 -5.62 18.29
C GLU A 117 -8.94 -5.78 17.80
N SER A 118 -8.01 -5.71 18.74
CA SER A 118 -6.62 -6.02 18.47
C SER A 118 -6.44 -7.42 17.91
N LYS A 119 -7.33 -8.33 18.23
CA LYS A 119 -7.36 -9.69 17.71
C LYS A 119 -7.58 -9.71 16.20
N LEU A 120 -8.54 -8.95 15.68
CA LEU A 120 -8.78 -8.86 14.24
C LEU A 120 -7.58 -8.30 13.51
N LEU A 121 -7.01 -7.23 14.03
CA LEU A 121 -5.83 -6.61 13.43
C LEU A 121 -4.65 -7.58 13.40
N LYS A 122 -4.47 -8.34 14.46
CA LYS A 122 -3.44 -9.38 14.54
C LYS A 122 -3.66 -10.47 13.49
N GLU A 123 -4.89 -10.93 13.32
CA GLU A 123 -5.23 -11.93 12.32
C GLU A 123 -4.93 -11.43 10.90
N LEU A 124 -5.27 -10.19 10.60
CA LEU A 124 -4.96 -9.59 9.30
C LEU A 124 -3.47 -9.49 9.06
N ARG A 125 -2.70 -9.08 10.06
CA ARG A 125 -1.23 -9.00 9.96
C ARG A 125 -0.61 -10.37 9.74
N GLU A 126 -1.04 -11.37 10.47
CA GLU A 126 -0.56 -12.75 10.32
C GLU A 126 -0.87 -13.29 8.93
N HIS A 127 -2.04 -12.98 8.40
CA HIS A 127 -2.41 -13.41 7.06
C HIS A 127 -1.53 -12.78 5.99
N ILE A 128 -1.22 -11.50 6.11
CA ILE A 128 -0.31 -10.80 5.20
C ILE A 128 1.08 -11.40 5.26
N GLU A 129 1.59 -11.68 6.45
CA GLU A 129 2.89 -12.33 6.62
C GLU A 129 2.91 -13.71 5.97
N LEU A 130 1.83 -14.47 6.09
CA LEU A 130 1.71 -15.79 5.48
C LEU A 130 1.75 -15.70 3.95
N LEU A 131 1.06 -14.73 3.37
CA LEU A 131 1.09 -14.47 1.93
C LEU A 131 2.49 -14.13 1.45
N ASP A 132 3.23 -13.34 2.21
CA ASP A 132 4.62 -12.99 1.90
C ASP A 132 5.53 -14.22 1.95
N ARG A 133 5.35 -15.08 2.94
CA ARG A 133 6.12 -16.32 3.07
C ARG A 133 5.90 -17.28 1.90
N LYS A 134 4.68 -17.37 1.41
CA LYS A 134 4.35 -18.23 0.27
C LYS A 134 5.01 -17.78 -1.03
N ARG A 135 5.44 -16.53 -1.10
CA ARG A 135 6.11 -15.97 -2.28
C ARG A 135 7.61 -16.19 -2.29
N LYS A 136 8.16 -16.50 -1.17
CA LYS A 136 9.56 -16.80 -1.05
C LYS A 136 9.77 -18.29 -1.42
#